data_5c08fae0ad80b6a3c6a6e9931751c039
#
_entry.id   5c08fae0ad80b6a3c6a6e9931751c039
#
_cell.length_a   1.000
_cell.length_b   1.000
_cell.length_c   1.000
_cell.angle_alpha   90.00
_cell.angle_beta   90.00
_cell.angle_gamma   90.00
#
_symmetry.space_group_name_H-M   'P 1'
#
loop_
_entity.id
_entity.type
_entity.pdbx_description
1 polymer ?
#
loop_
_entity_poly.entity_id
_entity_poly.type
_entity_poly.pdbx_seq_one_letter_code
_entity_poly.pdbx_strand_id
1 'polypeptide(L)'
;MARALKDSILTEVVPDEVIALAKDLVNIPSYTADESEVARFLHAFFHRQGLESELQEVDPGRFQTIGRLRGTGGGRSLMLNGHIDIDPIPTGWVRDPWTPTIEGDRFYGAGIYNMKGGVAAMVMGAIAARRAGRLAGDVVVACVDGELQGGVGTVHMLRAGVRADMAIVPEPYSTKHIITKHTGVMELAVHVLGRSAHISRMEHGVNAIGKAARVVQALEAVKITGEPDPDLPGLPRMNVGTIVGGRGRELELRGANIVPDVCTLILDIRFPQSVTPDSALADIRHALDAVAAGDRDLKYEIEFPIRPERRQFREVMLPLSVPATEPIVQMLKANVTAITGQAPTVGAVSPYSYAGNDTSHLWTAGIPCCLYGPAGGYDEGRSDRWTSIEQIVACARVFGATIADVCG
;
A
#
# COMPACT_ATOMS: atom_id res chain seq x y z
N MET A 1 24.05 25.48 12.82
CA MET A 1 23.47 25.51 11.47
C MET A 1 22.26 24.56 11.37
N ALA A 2 22.36 23.29 11.66
CA ALA A 2 21.23 22.34 11.54
C ALA A 2 19.94 22.73 12.32
N ARG A 3 20.07 23.23 13.57
CA ARG A 3 18.90 23.68 14.33
C ARG A 3 18.20 24.89 13.69
N ALA A 4 18.96 25.86 13.21
CA ALA A 4 18.40 27.06 12.56
C ALA A 4 17.70 26.70 11.24
N LEU A 5 18.23 25.74 10.46
CA LEU A 5 17.57 25.21 9.25
C LEU A 5 16.26 24.51 9.60
N LYS A 6 16.27 23.66 10.64
CA LYS A 6 15.05 22.97 11.11
C LYS A 6 13.97 23.97 11.52
N ASP A 7 14.32 24.98 12.32
CA ASP A 7 13.38 26.02 12.76
C ASP A 7 12.81 26.80 11.56
N SER A 8 13.67 27.13 10.56
CA SER A 8 13.23 27.75 9.31
C SER A 8 12.25 26.85 8.53
N ILE A 9 12.54 25.56 8.37
CA ILE A 9 11.64 24.61 7.69
C ILE A 9 10.29 24.53 8.41
N LEU A 10 10.29 24.45 9.73
CA LEU A 10 9.05 24.38 10.51
C LEU A 10 8.17 25.63 10.34
N THR A 11 8.78 26.80 10.13
CA THR A 11 8.07 28.07 9.86
C THR A 11 7.42 28.05 8.47
N GLU A 12 8.04 27.38 7.50
CA GLU A 12 7.52 27.25 6.13
C GLU A 12 6.40 26.22 5.97
N VAL A 13 6.11 25.41 6.99
CA VAL A 13 4.95 24.50 6.97
C VAL A 13 3.69 25.29 7.28
N VAL A 14 2.99 25.74 6.24
CA VAL A 14 1.76 26.50 6.32
C VAL A 14 0.56 25.53 6.35
N PRO A 15 -0.22 25.45 7.46
CA PRO A 15 -1.32 24.48 7.59
C PRO A 15 -2.35 24.57 6.47
N ASP A 16 -2.75 25.78 6.08
CA ASP A 16 -3.77 25.97 5.03
C ASP A 16 -3.30 25.45 3.66
N GLU A 17 -2.01 25.55 3.34
CA GLU A 17 -1.45 25.01 2.09
C GLU A 17 -1.40 23.47 2.12
N VAL A 18 -1.10 22.87 3.27
CA VAL A 18 -1.14 21.41 3.45
C VAL A 18 -2.55 20.90 3.20
N ILE A 19 -3.56 21.57 3.78
CA ILE A 19 -4.95 21.18 3.62
C ILE A 19 -5.47 21.48 2.21
N ALA A 20 -5.01 22.56 1.57
CA ALA A 20 -5.35 22.86 0.18
C ALA A 20 -4.86 21.74 -0.77
N LEU A 21 -3.61 21.30 -0.63
CA LEU A 21 -3.11 20.16 -1.42
C LEU A 21 -3.89 18.87 -1.14
N ALA A 22 -4.23 18.60 0.12
CA ALA A 22 -5.05 17.43 0.47
C ALA A 22 -6.43 17.47 -0.21
N LYS A 23 -7.06 18.66 -0.30
CA LYS A 23 -8.32 18.87 -1.03
C LYS A 23 -8.16 18.60 -2.52
N ASP A 24 -7.11 19.15 -3.14
CA ASP A 24 -6.82 18.95 -4.56
C ASP A 24 -6.65 17.46 -4.88
N LEU A 25 -5.93 16.71 -4.02
CA LEU A 25 -5.73 15.28 -4.19
C LEU A 25 -7.04 14.48 -4.07
N VAL A 26 -7.92 14.83 -3.14
CA VAL A 26 -9.24 14.18 -2.99
C VAL A 26 -10.13 14.44 -4.20
N ASN A 27 -10.11 15.65 -4.76
CA ASN A 27 -10.90 16.00 -5.93
C ASN A 27 -10.58 15.16 -7.18
N ILE A 28 -9.43 14.49 -7.22
CA ILE A 28 -8.99 13.68 -8.36
C ILE A 28 -9.19 12.20 -8.04
N PRO A 29 -10.15 11.50 -8.69
CA PRO A 29 -10.28 10.05 -8.58
C PRO A 29 -8.98 9.34 -9.00
N SER A 30 -8.57 8.34 -8.21
CA SER A 30 -7.34 7.60 -8.48
C SER A 30 -7.45 6.15 -7.99
N TYR A 31 -8.46 5.44 -8.50
CA TYR A 31 -8.56 4.01 -8.24
C TYR A 31 -7.32 3.27 -8.70
N THR A 32 -6.99 2.18 -8.02
CA THR A 32 -5.87 1.32 -8.40
C THR A 32 -5.94 0.96 -9.89
N ALA A 33 -4.83 1.17 -10.60
CA ALA A 33 -4.64 1.10 -12.04
C ALA A 33 -5.28 2.25 -12.85
N ASP A 34 -5.69 3.36 -12.20
CA ASP A 34 -6.23 4.56 -12.84
C ASP A 34 -5.73 5.86 -12.17
N GLU A 35 -4.44 5.89 -11.82
CA GLU A 35 -3.80 6.96 -11.04
C GLU A 35 -3.20 8.09 -11.89
N SER A 36 -3.20 7.95 -13.21
CA SER A 36 -2.44 8.83 -14.11
C SER A 36 -2.82 10.31 -14.00
N GLU A 37 -4.07 10.63 -13.66
CA GLU A 37 -4.50 12.03 -13.52
C GLU A 37 -3.88 12.68 -12.27
N VAL A 38 -3.92 12.00 -11.12
CA VAL A 38 -3.29 12.51 -9.90
C VAL A 38 -1.76 12.58 -10.03
N ALA A 39 -1.15 11.62 -10.76
CA ALA A 39 0.28 11.67 -11.06
C ALA A 39 0.65 12.90 -11.88
N ARG A 40 -0.08 13.20 -12.95
CA ARG A 40 0.14 14.41 -13.77
C ARG A 40 -0.10 15.70 -12.99
N PHE A 41 -1.11 15.72 -12.13
CA PHE A 41 -1.37 16.86 -11.22
C PHE A 41 -0.16 17.10 -10.32
N LEU A 42 0.36 16.08 -9.65
CA LEU A 42 1.53 16.17 -8.77
C LEU A 42 2.80 16.57 -9.53
N HIS A 43 3.00 16.04 -10.74
CA HIS A 43 4.10 16.44 -11.60
C HIS A 43 4.08 17.94 -11.90
N ALA A 44 2.93 18.47 -12.33
CA ALA A 44 2.76 19.91 -12.57
C ALA A 44 2.88 20.74 -11.27
N PHE A 45 2.39 20.21 -10.15
CA PHE A 45 2.50 20.84 -8.84
C PHE A 45 3.96 20.97 -8.40
N PHE A 46 4.77 19.91 -8.52
CA PHE A 46 6.20 19.93 -8.20
C PHE A 46 6.95 20.99 -9.02
N HIS A 47 6.71 21.04 -10.32
CA HIS A 47 7.32 22.09 -11.17
C HIS A 47 6.97 23.50 -10.71
N ARG A 48 5.69 23.77 -10.40
CA ARG A 48 5.27 25.09 -9.88
C ARG A 48 5.95 25.42 -8.55
N GLN A 49 6.21 24.42 -7.72
CA GLN A 49 6.90 24.57 -6.45
C GLN A 49 8.43 24.52 -6.57
N GLY A 50 8.97 24.37 -7.79
CA GLY A 50 10.40 24.41 -8.09
C GLY A 50 11.17 23.16 -7.66
N LEU A 51 10.54 22.01 -7.61
CA LEU A 51 11.17 20.70 -7.55
C LEU A 51 11.39 20.19 -8.97
N GLU A 52 12.48 19.46 -9.21
CA GLU A 52 12.56 18.59 -10.39
C GLU A 52 11.48 17.51 -10.30
N SER A 53 10.91 17.13 -11.43
CA SER A 53 9.87 16.10 -11.42
C SER A 53 9.91 15.28 -12.70
N GLU A 54 9.71 13.97 -12.54
CA GLU A 54 9.68 12.97 -13.59
C GLU A 54 8.35 12.21 -13.54
N LEU A 55 7.68 12.07 -14.68
CA LEU A 55 6.61 11.11 -14.87
C LEU A 55 7.21 9.79 -15.32
N GLN A 56 6.99 8.72 -14.55
CA GLN A 56 7.42 7.37 -14.90
C GLN A 56 6.20 6.56 -15.37
N GLU A 57 6.30 5.97 -16.57
CA GLU A 57 5.27 5.06 -17.08
C GLU A 57 5.50 3.66 -16.50
N VAL A 58 4.61 3.23 -15.61
CA VAL A 58 4.69 1.95 -14.89
C VAL A 58 4.09 0.81 -15.71
N ASP A 59 2.93 1.05 -16.30
CA ASP A 59 2.26 0.20 -17.27
C ASP A 59 1.83 1.09 -18.46
N PRO A 60 1.52 0.54 -19.63
CA PRO A 60 1.09 1.33 -20.77
C PRO A 60 -0.03 2.32 -20.47
N GLY A 61 0.25 3.61 -20.57
CA GLY A 61 -0.67 4.71 -20.25
C GLY A 61 -0.85 5.01 -18.77
N ARG A 62 -0.20 4.30 -17.87
CA ARG A 62 -0.29 4.44 -16.42
C ARG A 62 0.99 5.07 -15.87
N PHE A 63 0.84 6.16 -15.13
CA PHE A 63 1.96 7.00 -14.70
C PHE A 63 1.98 7.22 -13.19
N GLN A 64 3.19 7.30 -12.65
CA GLN A 64 3.52 7.80 -11.32
C GLN A 64 4.44 9.02 -11.39
N THR A 65 4.67 9.71 -10.26
CA THR A 65 5.47 10.94 -10.22
C THR A 65 6.56 10.85 -9.18
N ILE A 66 7.81 11.14 -9.61
CA ILE A 66 8.97 11.24 -8.73
C ILE A 66 9.43 12.69 -8.70
N GLY A 67 9.26 13.36 -7.56
CA GLY A 67 9.80 14.70 -7.31
C GLY A 67 11.20 14.64 -6.69
N ARG A 68 12.06 15.62 -6.98
CA ARG A 68 13.41 15.72 -6.41
C ARG A 68 13.74 17.15 -6.00
N LEU A 69 14.23 17.29 -4.79
CA LEU A 69 14.90 18.49 -4.34
C LEU A 69 16.40 18.19 -4.25
N ARG A 70 17.20 18.79 -5.14
CA ARG A 70 18.63 18.56 -5.17
C ARG A 70 19.34 19.29 -4.04
N GLY A 71 20.18 18.54 -3.33
CA GLY A 71 21.14 19.10 -2.39
C GLY A 71 22.37 19.67 -3.08
N THR A 72 23.23 20.30 -2.30
CA THR A 72 24.52 20.84 -2.79
C THR A 72 25.62 19.78 -2.89
N GLY A 73 25.34 18.58 -2.41
CA GLY A 73 26.25 17.44 -2.36
C GLY A 73 26.92 17.25 -0.98
N GLY A 74 27.28 16.00 -0.69
CA GLY A 74 27.97 15.62 0.55
C GLY A 74 27.07 15.30 1.75
N GLY A 75 25.76 15.52 1.67
CA GLY A 75 24.76 15.10 2.66
C GLY A 75 24.13 13.75 2.32
N ARG A 76 23.45 13.15 3.31
CA ARG A 76 22.62 11.95 3.09
C ARG A 76 21.31 12.33 2.44
N SER A 77 20.73 11.42 1.71
CA SER A 77 19.45 11.59 1.03
C SER A 77 18.29 10.94 1.79
N LEU A 78 17.11 11.55 1.70
CA LEU A 78 15.88 11.04 2.28
C LEU A 78 14.81 10.85 1.19
N MET A 79 14.16 9.69 1.17
CA MET A 79 12.97 9.44 0.37
C MET A 79 11.72 9.53 1.24
N LEU A 80 10.73 10.26 0.77
CA LEU A 80 9.34 10.20 1.24
C LEU A 80 8.55 9.47 0.15
N ASN A 81 8.06 8.27 0.45
CA ASN A 81 7.39 7.40 -0.53
C ASN A 81 5.95 7.20 -0.10
N GLY A 82 4.99 7.58 -0.93
CA GLY A 82 3.57 7.40 -0.63
C GLY A 82 2.76 7.06 -1.87
N HIS A 83 1.84 6.12 -1.72
CA HIS A 83 0.98 5.69 -2.82
C HIS A 83 -0.16 6.68 -3.11
N ILE A 84 -0.54 6.76 -4.38
CA ILE A 84 -1.58 7.67 -4.87
C ILE A 84 -2.85 6.95 -5.32
N ASP A 85 -2.82 5.62 -5.37
CA ASP A 85 -4.01 4.80 -5.61
C ASP A 85 -4.88 4.67 -4.37
N ILE A 86 -6.15 4.36 -4.58
CA ILE A 86 -7.14 4.18 -3.54
C ILE A 86 -8.02 2.95 -3.80
N ASP A 87 -8.55 2.38 -2.72
CA ASP A 87 -9.60 1.36 -2.77
C ASP A 87 -10.86 1.86 -3.48
N PRO A 88 -11.67 0.96 -4.06
CA PRO A 88 -13.03 1.27 -4.47
C PRO A 88 -13.85 1.84 -3.31
N ILE A 89 -14.74 2.77 -3.63
CA ILE A 89 -15.66 3.36 -2.64
C ILE A 89 -16.56 2.27 -2.07
N PRO A 90 -16.52 2.02 -0.75
CA PRO A 90 -17.31 0.94 -0.16
C PRO A 90 -18.81 1.27 -0.12
N THR A 91 -19.64 0.23 -0.13
CA THR A 91 -21.08 0.36 0.13
C THR A 91 -21.32 1.03 1.49
N GLY A 92 -22.27 1.95 1.55
CA GLY A 92 -22.58 2.72 2.76
C GLY A 92 -21.81 4.02 2.91
N TRP A 93 -21.04 4.42 1.91
CA TRP A 93 -20.50 5.77 1.80
C TRP A 93 -21.65 6.74 1.49
N VAL A 94 -21.74 7.87 2.23
CA VAL A 94 -22.89 8.79 2.19
C VAL A 94 -22.55 10.14 1.60
N ARG A 95 -21.36 10.70 1.90
CA ARG A 95 -20.89 11.97 1.33
C ARG A 95 -20.50 11.80 -0.13
N ASP A 96 -20.43 12.89 -0.89
CA ASP A 96 -19.75 12.82 -2.19
C ASP A 96 -18.25 12.50 -1.95
N PRO A 97 -17.74 11.34 -2.42
CA PRO A 97 -16.37 10.92 -2.13
C PRO A 97 -15.30 11.85 -2.70
N TRP A 98 -15.63 12.59 -3.74
CA TRP A 98 -14.70 13.48 -4.46
C TRP A 98 -14.84 14.96 -4.07
N THR A 99 -15.79 15.30 -3.19
CA THR A 99 -15.95 16.64 -2.65
C THR A 99 -15.44 16.68 -1.21
N PRO A 100 -14.23 17.24 -0.96
CA PRO A 100 -13.64 17.30 0.38
C PRO A 100 -14.56 18.02 1.38
N THR A 101 -14.84 17.41 2.51
CA THR A 101 -15.64 17.98 3.58
C THR A 101 -14.84 18.06 4.87
N ILE A 102 -14.91 19.18 5.59
CA ILE A 102 -14.22 19.39 6.86
C ILE A 102 -15.27 19.65 7.97
N GLU A 103 -15.19 18.85 9.03
CA GLU A 103 -16.03 18.96 10.23
C GLU A 103 -15.13 18.94 11.48
N GLY A 104 -14.83 20.12 12.02
CA GLY A 104 -13.84 20.25 13.10
C GLY A 104 -12.46 19.80 12.66
N ASP A 105 -11.88 18.81 13.34
CA ASP A 105 -10.58 18.22 12.99
C ASP A 105 -10.70 17.08 11.94
N ARG A 106 -11.90 16.74 11.51
CA ARG A 106 -12.13 15.63 10.57
C ARG A 106 -12.19 16.12 9.14
N PHE A 107 -11.28 15.62 8.34
CA PHE A 107 -11.25 15.81 6.89
C PHE A 107 -11.78 14.53 6.20
N TYR A 108 -12.92 14.63 5.53
CA TYR A 108 -13.57 13.54 4.79
C TYR A 108 -13.28 13.63 3.29
N GLY A 109 -13.14 12.48 2.65
CA GLY A 109 -12.99 12.34 1.22
C GLY A 109 -12.37 11.00 0.83
N ALA A 110 -12.55 10.61 -0.43
CA ALA A 110 -11.99 9.36 -0.94
C ALA A 110 -10.46 9.38 -0.92
N GLY A 111 -9.87 8.35 -0.34
CA GLY A 111 -8.42 8.21 -0.23
C GLY A 111 -7.74 9.12 0.79
N ILE A 112 -8.45 10.06 1.45
CA ILE A 112 -7.83 10.95 2.46
C ILE A 112 -7.22 10.16 3.60
N TYR A 113 -7.87 9.07 4.02
CA TYR A 113 -7.40 8.19 5.07
C TYR A 113 -6.20 7.38 4.60
N ASN A 114 -6.29 6.72 3.45
CA ASN A 114 -5.23 5.86 2.89
C ASN A 114 -4.97 6.20 1.41
N MET A 115 -3.88 6.93 1.04
CA MET A 115 -3.06 7.68 2.02
C MET A 115 -2.81 9.12 1.55
N LYS A 116 -3.81 9.74 0.81
CA LYS A 116 -3.69 11.11 0.25
C LYS A 116 -3.39 12.16 1.31
N GLY A 117 -3.85 11.97 2.57
CA GLY A 117 -3.48 12.83 3.70
C GLY A 117 -1.98 12.75 4.03
N GLY A 118 -1.42 11.54 4.02
CA GLY A 118 0.01 11.31 4.17
C GLY A 118 0.83 11.86 2.99
N VAL A 119 0.31 11.69 1.75
CA VAL A 119 0.93 12.27 0.55
C VAL A 119 0.98 13.79 0.61
N ALA A 120 -0.12 14.45 1.00
CA ALA A 120 -0.12 15.91 1.17
C ALA A 120 0.90 16.36 2.21
N ALA A 121 1.00 15.64 3.34
CA ALA A 121 1.96 15.95 4.40
C ALA A 121 3.42 15.81 3.93
N MET A 122 3.77 14.71 3.24
CA MET A 122 5.14 14.49 2.77
C MET A 122 5.56 15.51 1.69
N VAL A 123 4.65 15.82 0.76
CA VAL A 123 4.90 16.81 -0.30
C VAL A 123 5.14 18.19 0.31
N MET A 124 4.28 18.63 1.22
CA MET A 124 4.40 19.97 1.82
C MET A 124 5.57 20.07 2.79
N GLY A 125 5.96 18.98 3.47
CA GLY A 125 7.22 18.93 4.24
C GLY A 125 8.46 19.14 3.36
N ALA A 126 8.50 18.54 2.18
CA ALA A 126 9.59 18.74 1.22
C ALA A 126 9.58 20.16 0.61
N ILE A 127 8.41 20.71 0.31
CA ILE A 127 8.28 22.10 -0.18
C ILE A 127 8.74 23.10 0.88
N ALA A 128 8.37 22.89 2.14
CA ALA A 128 8.86 23.72 3.25
C ALA A 128 10.39 23.69 3.35
N ALA A 129 10.99 22.50 3.20
CA ALA A 129 12.45 22.37 3.19
C ALA A 129 13.09 23.13 2.02
N ARG A 130 12.49 23.07 0.82
CA ARG A 130 12.95 23.86 -0.33
C ARG A 130 12.90 25.38 -0.09
N ARG A 131 11.79 25.86 0.51
CA ARG A 131 11.59 27.30 0.80
C ARG A 131 12.56 27.81 1.87
N ALA A 132 12.88 26.98 2.86
CA ALA A 132 13.75 27.34 3.96
C ALA A 132 15.23 27.51 3.57
N GLY A 133 15.67 26.91 2.48
CA GLY A 133 17.06 27.08 2.01
C GLY A 133 17.65 25.86 1.33
N ARG A 134 18.99 25.83 1.27
CA ARG A 134 19.73 24.74 0.62
C ARG A 134 20.03 23.62 1.60
N LEU A 135 19.82 22.40 1.13
CA LEU A 135 20.20 21.16 1.80
C LEU A 135 21.55 20.67 1.27
N ALA A 136 22.27 19.88 2.06
CA ALA A 136 23.47 19.17 1.59
C ALA A 136 23.10 17.90 0.80
N GLY A 137 22.12 17.14 1.29
CA GLY A 137 21.64 15.91 0.65
C GLY A 137 20.36 16.11 -0.17
N ASP A 138 20.06 15.14 -1.04
CA ASP A 138 18.86 15.14 -1.88
C ASP A 138 17.61 14.71 -1.09
N VAL A 139 16.45 15.28 -1.44
CA VAL A 139 15.14 14.75 -1.03
C VAL A 139 14.42 14.17 -2.25
N VAL A 140 13.95 12.94 -2.13
CA VAL A 140 13.11 12.27 -3.12
C VAL A 140 11.68 12.22 -2.59
N VAL A 141 10.73 12.71 -3.37
CA VAL A 141 9.29 12.64 -3.07
C VAL A 141 8.65 11.72 -4.10
N ALA A 142 8.48 10.46 -3.73
CA ALA A 142 7.95 9.43 -4.61
C ALA A 142 6.45 9.28 -4.38
N CYS A 143 5.67 9.73 -5.35
CA CYS A 143 4.21 9.55 -5.38
C CYS A 143 3.93 8.38 -6.32
N VAL A 144 3.84 7.18 -5.75
CA VAL A 144 3.85 5.90 -6.48
C VAL A 144 2.46 5.36 -6.71
N ASP A 145 2.28 4.60 -7.78
CA ASP A 145 1.03 3.91 -8.07
C ASP A 145 0.99 2.47 -7.52
N GLY A 146 -0.21 1.89 -7.47
CA GLY A 146 -0.41 0.45 -7.31
C GLY A 146 0.16 -0.17 -6.04
N GLU A 147 0.14 0.52 -4.90
CA GLU A 147 0.43 -0.10 -3.61
C GLU A 147 -0.53 -1.25 -3.34
N LEU A 148 -1.82 -1.05 -3.65
CA LEU A 148 -2.88 -2.06 -3.54
C LEU A 148 -2.74 -3.24 -4.52
N GLN A 149 -1.73 -3.19 -5.41
CA GLN A 149 -1.30 -4.31 -6.26
C GLN A 149 0.03 -4.93 -5.79
N GLY A 150 0.41 -4.68 -4.55
CA GLY A 150 1.66 -5.16 -3.96
C GLY A 150 2.84 -4.21 -4.14
N GLY A 151 2.60 -2.91 -4.40
CA GLY A 151 3.65 -1.90 -4.49
C GLY A 151 4.35 -1.86 -5.84
N VAL A 152 3.60 -2.07 -6.93
CA VAL A 152 4.18 -2.12 -8.29
C VAL A 152 4.93 -0.84 -8.67
N GLY A 153 4.44 0.33 -8.26
CA GLY A 153 5.07 1.61 -8.53
C GLY A 153 6.41 1.76 -7.79
N THR A 154 6.47 1.37 -6.53
CA THR A 154 7.71 1.35 -5.75
C THR A 154 8.72 0.38 -6.37
N VAL A 155 8.29 -0.82 -6.76
CA VAL A 155 9.15 -1.78 -7.46
C VAL A 155 9.65 -1.19 -8.79
N HIS A 156 8.79 -0.54 -9.56
CA HIS A 156 9.16 0.11 -10.83
C HIS A 156 10.22 1.20 -10.62
N MET A 157 9.99 2.16 -9.70
CA MET A 157 10.96 3.22 -9.46
C MET A 157 12.31 2.69 -8.96
N LEU A 158 12.29 1.63 -8.14
CA LEU A 158 13.52 0.98 -7.69
C LEU A 158 14.27 0.31 -8.86
N ARG A 159 13.57 -0.34 -9.78
CA ARG A 159 14.16 -0.91 -11.02
C ARG A 159 14.71 0.19 -11.94
N ALA A 160 14.06 1.36 -11.97
CA ALA A 160 14.55 2.54 -12.68
C ALA A 160 15.74 3.24 -12.00
N GLY A 161 16.25 2.71 -10.88
CA GLY A 161 17.44 3.23 -10.21
C GLY A 161 17.18 4.39 -9.25
N VAL A 162 15.92 4.70 -8.91
CA VAL A 162 15.61 5.70 -7.87
C VAL A 162 16.01 5.15 -6.50
N ARG A 163 16.87 5.88 -5.78
CA ARG A 163 17.43 5.48 -4.48
C ARG A 163 17.52 6.68 -3.54
N ALA A 164 17.59 6.39 -2.25
CA ALA A 164 17.98 7.30 -1.19
C ALA A 164 18.67 6.50 -0.06
N ASP A 165 19.36 7.19 0.83
CA ASP A 165 20.04 6.55 1.96
C ASP A 165 19.05 6.08 3.04
N MET A 166 17.87 6.68 3.10
CA MET A 166 16.80 6.37 4.06
C MET A 166 15.43 6.70 3.47
N ALA A 167 14.37 6.09 4.03
CA ALA A 167 13.01 6.38 3.58
C ALA A 167 11.99 6.41 4.73
N ILE A 168 10.89 7.15 4.50
CA ILE A 168 9.68 7.14 5.33
C ILE A 168 8.48 6.93 4.40
N VAL A 169 7.54 6.06 4.84
CA VAL A 169 6.27 5.84 4.15
C VAL A 169 5.14 6.36 5.04
N PRO A 170 4.35 7.36 4.58
CA PRO A 170 3.35 8.06 5.41
C PRO A 170 1.99 7.34 5.50
N GLU A 171 2.00 6.03 5.75
CA GLU A 171 0.81 5.21 5.99
C GLU A 171 -0.03 5.68 7.20
N PRO A 172 -1.36 5.45 7.22
CA PRO A 172 -2.29 6.06 8.16
C PRO A 172 -2.30 5.41 9.55
N TYR A 173 -1.13 5.25 10.17
CA TYR A 173 -0.99 4.49 11.42
C TYR A 173 -0.89 5.35 12.68
N SER A 174 -1.26 6.62 12.60
CA SER A 174 -1.26 7.59 13.70
C SER A 174 0.10 8.18 14.03
N THR A 175 0.10 9.46 14.38
CA THR A 175 1.29 10.16 14.90
C THR A 175 1.85 9.61 16.22
N LYS A 176 1.17 8.62 16.80
CA LYS A 176 1.58 7.96 18.05
C LYS A 176 2.51 6.76 17.83
N HIS A 177 2.70 6.33 16.59
CA HIS A 177 3.41 5.10 16.26
C HIS A 177 4.44 5.32 15.16
N ILE A 178 5.62 4.71 15.32
CA ILE A 178 6.59 4.47 14.24
C ILE A 178 6.63 2.96 14.05
N ILE A 179 6.07 2.48 12.94
CA ILE A 179 6.03 1.06 12.67
C ILE A 179 7.29 0.65 11.93
N THR A 180 7.98 -0.34 12.50
CA THR A 180 9.23 -0.89 11.98
C THR A 180 9.13 -2.38 11.72
N LYS A 181 7.96 -2.98 11.99
CA LYS A 181 7.70 -4.39 11.77
C LYS A 181 6.27 -4.62 11.29
N HIS A 182 6.13 -5.35 10.21
CA HIS A 182 4.82 -5.77 9.68
C HIS A 182 4.91 -7.11 8.93
N THR A 183 3.74 -7.68 8.67
CA THR A 183 3.57 -8.94 7.94
C THR A 183 4.00 -8.85 6.49
N GLY A 184 4.40 -9.99 5.91
CA GLY A 184 4.41 -10.16 4.46
C GLY A 184 3.02 -10.37 3.91
N VAL A 185 2.84 -10.04 2.64
CA VAL A 185 1.59 -10.17 1.90
C VAL A 185 1.85 -10.78 0.54
N MET A 186 1.08 -11.78 0.18
CA MET A 186 1.01 -12.29 -1.18
C MET A 186 -0.41 -12.68 -1.54
N GLU A 187 -0.76 -12.48 -2.80
CA GLU A 187 -2.01 -13.01 -3.36
C GLU A 187 -1.70 -13.98 -4.49
N LEU A 188 -2.56 -14.96 -4.65
CA LEU A 188 -2.52 -15.89 -5.78
C LEU A 188 -3.93 -16.27 -6.23
N ALA A 189 -4.06 -16.68 -7.49
CA ALA A 189 -5.29 -17.20 -8.02
C ALA A 189 -5.23 -18.73 -8.14
N VAL A 190 -6.31 -19.41 -7.75
CA VAL A 190 -6.53 -20.83 -7.99
C VAL A 190 -7.68 -20.96 -8.97
N HIS A 191 -7.41 -21.46 -10.17
CA HIS A 191 -8.41 -21.74 -11.20
C HIS A 191 -8.82 -23.21 -11.11
N VAL A 192 -10.04 -23.46 -10.68
CA VAL A 192 -10.63 -24.79 -10.73
C VAL A 192 -11.27 -24.99 -12.09
N LEU A 193 -10.83 -26.00 -12.81
CA LEU A 193 -11.21 -26.28 -14.19
C LEU A 193 -12.26 -27.37 -14.26
N GLY A 194 -13.27 -27.14 -15.07
CA GLY A 194 -14.34 -28.08 -15.37
C GLY A 194 -14.43 -28.41 -16.86
N ARG A 195 -15.60 -28.84 -17.27
CA ARG A 195 -15.94 -29.07 -18.66
C ARG A 195 -17.36 -28.60 -18.92
N SER A 196 -17.52 -27.70 -19.87
CA SER A 196 -18.82 -27.17 -20.26
C SER A 196 -19.70 -28.23 -20.92
N ALA A 197 -20.98 -28.19 -20.60
CA ALA A 197 -22.05 -28.99 -21.27
C ALA A 197 -23.37 -28.23 -21.11
N HIS A 198 -24.30 -28.43 -22.04
CA HIS A 198 -25.65 -27.92 -21.85
C HIS A 198 -26.36 -28.72 -20.73
N ILE A 199 -27.23 -28.07 -19.96
CA ILE A 199 -27.93 -28.70 -18.83
C ILE A 199 -28.70 -29.97 -19.22
N SER A 200 -29.19 -30.06 -20.47
CA SER A 200 -29.86 -31.25 -21.00
C SER A 200 -28.93 -32.48 -21.19
N ARG A 201 -27.62 -32.27 -21.06
CA ARG A 201 -26.57 -33.30 -21.14
C ARG A 201 -25.54 -33.09 -20.02
N MET A 202 -26.04 -32.75 -18.81
CA MET A 202 -25.22 -32.40 -17.65
C MET A 202 -24.20 -33.48 -17.28
N GLU A 203 -24.52 -34.76 -17.54
CA GLU A 203 -23.66 -35.93 -17.32
C GLU A 203 -22.35 -35.90 -18.14
N HIS A 204 -22.29 -35.11 -19.20
CA HIS A 204 -21.06 -34.90 -19.98
C HIS A 204 -20.23 -33.71 -19.48
N GLY A 205 -20.77 -32.93 -18.56
CA GLY A 205 -20.09 -31.77 -17.96
C GLY A 205 -19.28 -32.13 -16.72
N VAL A 206 -18.37 -31.20 -16.32
CA VAL A 206 -17.72 -31.20 -15.01
C VAL A 206 -17.93 -29.81 -14.44
N ASN A 207 -18.72 -29.71 -13.38
CA ASN A 207 -19.10 -28.43 -12.79
C ASN A 207 -17.95 -27.87 -11.94
N ALA A 208 -17.25 -26.84 -12.46
CA ALA A 208 -16.14 -26.19 -11.79
C ALA A 208 -16.54 -25.53 -10.46
N ILE A 209 -17.73 -24.93 -10.37
CA ILE A 209 -18.23 -24.31 -9.13
C ILE A 209 -18.41 -25.37 -8.03
N GLY A 210 -19.02 -26.52 -8.35
CA GLY A 210 -19.16 -27.59 -7.38
C GLY A 210 -17.85 -28.22 -6.94
N LYS A 211 -16.82 -28.24 -7.82
CA LYS A 211 -15.45 -28.65 -7.45
C LYS A 211 -14.77 -27.59 -6.60
N ALA A 212 -14.93 -26.30 -6.94
CA ALA A 212 -14.35 -25.18 -6.18
C ALA A 212 -14.87 -25.12 -4.74
N ALA A 213 -16.12 -25.49 -4.47
CA ALA A 213 -16.64 -25.54 -3.11
C ALA A 213 -15.83 -26.48 -2.19
N ARG A 214 -15.35 -27.63 -2.72
CA ARG A 214 -14.46 -28.55 -1.98
C ARG A 214 -13.06 -28.00 -1.82
N VAL A 215 -12.57 -27.30 -2.84
CA VAL A 215 -11.28 -26.62 -2.81
C VAL A 215 -11.28 -25.53 -1.74
N VAL A 216 -12.35 -24.72 -1.62
CA VAL A 216 -12.49 -23.71 -0.56
C VAL A 216 -12.40 -24.36 0.83
N GLN A 217 -13.16 -25.44 1.08
CA GLN A 217 -13.13 -26.15 2.37
C GLN A 217 -11.72 -26.68 2.71
N ALA A 218 -10.99 -27.18 1.72
CA ALA A 218 -9.64 -27.66 1.93
C ALA A 218 -8.67 -26.53 2.21
N LEU A 219 -8.81 -25.41 1.49
CA LEU A 219 -7.98 -24.23 1.68
C LEU A 219 -8.21 -23.57 3.04
N GLU A 220 -9.45 -23.49 3.53
CA GLU A 220 -9.75 -23.00 4.88
C GLU A 220 -9.14 -23.85 6.00
N ALA A 221 -8.86 -25.12 5.72
CA ALA A 221 -8.20 -26.05 6.64
C ALA A 221 -6.66 -26.03 6.56
N VAL A 222 -6.08 -25.37 5.57
CA VAL A 222 -4.63 -25.30 5.38
C VAL A 222 -3.97 -24.58 6.54
N LYS A 223 -2.91 -25.19 7.06
CA LYS A 223 -1.98 -24.56 7.98
C LYS A 223 -0.70 -24.29 7.22
N ILE A 224 -0.41 -23.02 6.98
CA ILE A 224 0.87 -22.61 6.39
C ILE A 224 1.97 -22.83 7.41
N THR A 225 3.00 -23.57 7.01
CA THR A 225 4.12 -23.96 7.86
C THR A 225 5.03 -22.76 8.14
N GLY A 226 5.26 -22.46 9.41
CA GLY A 226 6.17 -21.40 9.85
C GLY A 226 6.19 -21.25 11.37
N GLU A 227 7.30 -20.70 11.89
CA GLU A 227 7.41 -20.41 13.31
C GLU A 227 6.55 -19.17 13.67
N PRO A 228 5.83 -19.19 14.80
CA PRO A 228 5.08 -18.05 15.28
C PRO A 228 5.98 -16.83 15.51
N ASP A 229 5.47 -15.65 15.17
CA ASP A 229 6.13 -14.39 15.50
C ASP A 229 5.49 -13.80 16.77
N PRO A 230 6.26 -13.57 17.85
CA PRO A 230 5.71 -13.07 19.12
C PRO A 230 5.12 -11.66 19.01
N ASP A 231 5.62 -10.82 18.08
CA ASP A 231 5.12 -9.46 17.86
C ASP A 231 3.91 -9.42 16.91
N LEU A 232 3.67 -10.51 16.18
CA LEU A 232 2.59 -10.67 15.21
C LEU A 232 1.81 -11.97 15.45
N PRO A 233 1.19 -12.15 16.63
CA PRO A 233 0.50 -13.38 16.98
C PRO A 233 -0.65 -13.69 15.99
N GLY A 234 -0.84 -14.98 15.71
CA GLY A 234 -1.88 -15.46 14.78
C GLY A 234 -1.47 -15.48 13.31
N LEU A 235 -0.20 -15.19 13.00
CA LEU A 235 0.39 -15.44 11.69
C LEU A 235 1.14 -16.81 11.69
N PRO A 236 1.26 -17.46 10.53
CA PRO A 236 0.67 -17.11 9.23
C PRO A 236 -0.84 -17.35 9.17
N ARG A 237 -1.54 -16.64 8.28
CA ARG A 237 -2.96 -16.82 8.03
C ARG A 237 -3.29 -16.63 6.55
N MET A 238 -4.37 -17.28 6.11
CA MET A 238 -4.85 -17.20 4.74
C MET A 238 -6.36 -16.94 4.72
N ASN A 239 -6.80 -16.19 3.73
CA ASN A 239 -8.21 -15.95 3.45
C ASN A 239 -8.54 -16.27 1.98
N VAL A 240 -9.64 -16.96 1.74
CA VAL A 240 -10.25 -17.05 0.40
C VAL A 240 -11.12 -15.78 0.25
N GLY A 241 -10.54 -14.75 -0.33
CA GLY A 241 -11.15 -13.41 -0.39
C GLY A 241 -12.15 -13.24 -1.53
N THR A 242 -11.99 -14.00 -2.62
CA THR A 242 -12.86 -13.90 -3.81
C THR A 242 -13.14 -15.26 -4.40
N ILE A 243 -14.36 -15.45 -4.87
CA ILE A 243 -14.77 -16.59 -5.68
C ILE A 243 -15.62 -16.11 -6.86
N VAL A 244 -15.20 -16.46 -8.07
CA VAL A 244 -15.90 -16.14 -9.33
C VAL A 244 -15.95 -17.38 -10.19
N GLY A 245 -17.16 -17.82 -10.55
CA GLY A 245 -17.33 -19.03 -11.36
C GLY A 245 -18.46 -18.90 -12.36
N GLY A 246 -18.30 -19.54 -13.51
CA GLY A 246 -19.27 -19.50 -14.58
C GLY A 246 -18.75 -20.17 -15.86
N ARG A 247 -19.12 -19.59 -16.98
CA ARG A 247 -18.66 -19.99 -18.30
C ARG A 247 -17.48 -19.11 -18.72
N GLY A 248 -16.36 -19.76 -19.02
CA GLY A 248 -15.11 -19.05 -19.38
C GLY A 248 -14.44 -18.40 -18.18
N ARG A 249 -13.26 -17.81 -18.40
CA ARG A 249 -12.46 -17.16 -17.36
C ARG A 249 -12.95 -15.73 -17.01
N GLU A 250 -13.83 -15.17 -17.84
CA GLU A 250 -14.48 -13.89 -17.58
C GLU A 250 -15.86 -14.13 -17.01
N LEU A 251 -16.24 -13.34 -15.99
CA LEU A 251 -17.52 -13.47 -15.34
C LEU A 251 -18.65 -13.11 -16.31
N GLU A 252 -19.49 -14.08 -16.63
CA GLU A 252 -20.73 -13.89 -17.35
C GLU A 252 -21.90 -14.31 -16.48
N LEU A 253 -22.79 -13.38 -16.13
CA LEU A 253 -24.00 -13.65 -15.33
C LEU A 253 -25.12 -14.36 -16.11
N ARG A 254 -24.87 -14.66 -17.39
CA ARG A 254 -25.79 -15.40 -18.26
C ARG A 254 -25.37 -16.87 -18.35
N GLY A 255 -26.28 -17.68 -18.79
CA GLY A 255 -25.95 -19.06 -19.19
C GLY A 255 -26.01 -20.09 -18.07
N ALA A 256 -26.90 -19.90 -17.08
CA ALA A 256 -27.16 -20.93 -16.05
C ALA A 256 -27.62 -22.30 -16.63
N ASN A 257 -27.97 -22.35 -17.92
CA ASN A 257 -28.26 -23.55 -18.67
C ASN A 257 -27.01 -24.31 -19.17
N ILE A 258 -25.81 -23.83 -18.86
CA ILE A 258 -24.51 -24.41 -19.19
C ILE A 258 -23.79 -24.82 -17.91
N VAL A 259 -23.22 -26.01 -17.86
CA VAL A 259 -22.34 -26.46 -16.77
C VAL A 259 -21.12 -25.58 -16.74
N PRO A 260 -20.78 -24.90 -15.59
CA PRO A 260 -19.62 -24.04 -15.47
C PRO A 260 -18.30 -24.78 -15.73
N ASP A 261 -17.44 -24.23 -16.55
CA ASP A 261 -16.14 -24.80 -16.91
C ASP A 261 -14.94 -24.17 -16.22
N VAL A 262 -15.14 -23.07 -15.47
CA VAL A 262 -14.10 -22.48 -14.63
C VAL A 262 -14.69 -21.84 -13.37
N CYS A 263 -13.92 -21.92 -12.27
CA CYS A 263 -14.15 -21.17 -11.06
C CYS A 263 -12.79 -20.70 -10.51
N THR A 264 -12.63 -19.40 -10.37
CA THR A 264 -11.41 -18.78 -9.88
C THR A 264 -11.58 -18.32 -8.44
N LEU A 265 -10.61 -18.67 -7.60
CA LEU A 265 -10.48 -18.22 -6.22
C LEU A 265 -9.29 -17.27 -6.15
N ILE A 266 -9.38 -16.18 -5.37
CA ILE A 266 -8.25 -15.35 -5.00
C ILE A 266 -7.98 -15.53 -3.52
N LEU A 267 -6.73 -15.84 -3.20
CA LEU A 267 -6.24 -16.06 -1.84
C LEU A 267 -5.37 -14.89 -1.42
N ASP A 268 -5.62 -14.36 -0.21
CA ASP A 268 -4.73 -13.42 0.50
C ASP A 268 -4.00 -14.19 1.59
N ILE A 269 -2.68 -14.13 1.58
CA ILE A 269 -1.82 -14.80 2.55
C ILE A 269 -0.98 -13.76 3.28
N ARG A 270 -1.11 -13.75 4.63
CA ARG A 270 -0.33 -12.92 5.53
C ARG A 270 0.65 -13.79 6.30
N PHE A 271 1.93 -13.42 6.27
CA PHE A 271 2.97 -14.30 6.79
C PHE A 271 4.10 -13.57 7.53
N PRO A 272 4.69 -14.20 8.58
CA PRO A 272 5.84 -13.67 9.31
C PRO A 272 7.15 -13.97 8.57
N GLN A 273 8.28 -13.50 9.08
CA GLN A 273 9.60 -13.71 8.48
C GLN A 273 10.03 -15.19 8.38
N SER A 274 9.46 -16.07 9.17
CA SER A 274 9.72 -17.52 9.13
C SER A 274 9.13 -18.23 7.91
N VAL A 275 8.23 -17.55 7.16
CA VAL A 275 7.54 -18.09 5.98
C VAL A 275 8.05 -17.39 4.73
N THR A 276 8.30 -18.17 3.69
CA THR A 276 8.61 -17.63 2.35
C THR A 276 7.43 -17.82 1.41
N PRO A 277 7.31 -17.02 0.33
CA PRO A 277 6.30 -17.24 -0.70
C PRO A 277 6.29 -18.66 -1.25
N ASP A 278 7.47 -19.23 -1.48
CA ASP A 278 7.61 -20.61 -2.00
C ASP A 278 7.12 -21.66 -1.01
N SER A 279 7.43 -21.51 0.29
CA SER A 279 6.94 -22.44 1.33
C SER A 279 5.42 -22.39 1.47
N ALA A 280 4.84 -21.19 1.47
CA ALA A 280 3.39 -21.03 1.51
C ALA A 280 2.70 -21.62 0.27
N LEU A 281 3.28 -21.40 -0.92
CA LEU A 281 2.80 -21.98 -2.17
C LEU A 281 2.87 -23.51 -2.15
N ALA A 282 3.92 -24.09 -1.57
CA ALA A 282 4.06 -25.55 -1.44
C ALA A 282 2.96 -26.15 -0.55
N ASP A 283 2.66 -25.53 0.59
CA ASP A 283 1.59 -25.98 1.49
C ASP A 283 0.20 -25.92 0.81
N ILE A 284 -0.07 -24.83 0.10
CA ILE A 284 -1.30 -24.65 -0.68
C ILE A 284 -1.42 -25.73 -1.77
N ARG A 285 -0.34 -25.95 -2.53
CA ARG A 285 -0.29 -26.98 -3.58
C ARG A 285 -0.53 -28.38 -3.01
N HIS A 286 0.10 -28.70 -1.89
CA HIS A 286 -0.09 -29.97 -1.21
C HIS A 286 -1.58 -30.21 -0.86
N ALA A 287 -2.27 -29.20 -0.33
CA ALA A 287 -3.69 -29.31 0.00
C ALA A 287 -4.55 -29.50 -1.26
N LEU A 288 -4.26 -28.76 -2.33
CA LEU A 288 -4.98 -28.89 -3.60
C LEU A 288 -4.78 -30.26 -4.24
N ASP A 289 -3.56 -30.78 -4.21
CA ASP A 289 -3.21 -32.12 -4.72
C ASP A 289 -3.95 -33.22 -3.94
N ALA A 290 -4.07 -33.07 -2.62
CA ALA A 290 -4.84 -34.01 -1.79
C ALA A 290 -6.32 -34.06 -2.18
N VAL A 291 -6.94 -32.91 -2.45
CA VAL A 291 -8.34 -32.85 -2.92
C VAL A 291 -8.45 -33.45 -4.31
N ALA A 292 -7.53 -33.16 -5.23
CA ALA A 292 -7.52 -33.68 -6.59
C ALA A 292 -7.32 -35.21 -6.63
N ALA A 293 -6.51 -35.77 -5.73
CA ALA A 293 -6.31 -37.20 -5.60
C ALA A 293 -7.59 -37.94 -5.23
N GLY A 294 -8.49 -37.30 -4.49
CA GLY A 294 -9.82 -37.86 -4.14
C GLY A 294 -10.90 -37.64 -5.19
N ASP A 295 -10.63 -36.90 -6.27
CA ASP A 295 -11.61 -36.57 -7.31
C ASP A 295 -10.94 -36.47 -8.70
N ARG A 296 -11.01 -37.53 -9.48
CA ARG A 296 -10.37 -37.63 -10.82
C ARG A 296 -10.78 -36.52 -11.81
N ASP A 297 -11.96 -35.92 -11.62
CA ASP A 297 -12.47 -34.85 -12.48
C ASP A 297 -12.09 -33.44 -11.98
N LEU A 298 -11.52 -33.33 -10.79
CA LEU A 298 -11.01 -32.07 -10.27
C LEU A 298 -9.64 -31.77 -10.91
N LYS A 299 -9.59 -30.67 -11.65
CA LYS A 299 -8.36 -30.11 -12.21
C LYS A 299 -8.23 -28.69 -11.70
N TYR A 300 -7.01 -28.26 -11.44
CA TYR A 300 -6.74 -26.89 -11.03
C TYR A 300 -5.43 -26.35 -11.63
N GLU A 301 -5.34 -25.03 -11.69
CA GLU A 301 -4.12 -24.29 -12.02
C GLU A 301 -3.90 -23.23 -10.94
N ILE A 302 -2.65 -22.97 -10.57
CA ILE A 302 -2.26 -21.84 -9.71
C ILE A 302 -1.65 -20.79 -10.61
N GLU A 303 -2.16 -19.56 -10.52
CA GLU A 303 -1.60 -18.38 -11.16
C GLU A 303 -0.89 -17.54 -10.08
N PHE A 304 0.45 -17.50 -10.16
CA PHE A 304 1.31 -16.73 -9.26
C PHE A 304 2.62 -16.38 -9.98
N PRO A 305 3.00 -15.08 -10.06
CA PRO A 305 2.19 -13.91 -9.72
C PRO A 305 0.92 -13.80 -10.59
N ILE A 306 -0.07 -13.05 -10.10
CA ILE A 306 -1.30 -12.79 -10.85
C ILE A 306 -1.00 -11.84 -12.01
N ARG A 307 -1.63 -12.09 -13.17
CA ARG A 307 -1.37 -11.31 -14.40
C ARG A 307 -1.76 -9.84 -14.25
N PRO A 308 -0.97 -8.91 -14.84
CA PRO A 308 -1.20 -7.47 -14.76
C PRO A 308 -2.60 -7.03 -15.21
N GLU A 309 -3.16 -7.69 -16.23
CA GLU A 309 -4.46 -7.36 -16.82
C GLU A 309 -5.63 -7.51 -15.83
N ARG A 310 -5.42 -8.25 -14.75
CA ARG A 310 -6.46 -8.48 -13.73
C ARG A 310 -6.60 -7.35 -12.71
N ARG A 311 -5.75 -6.32 -12.74
CA ARG A 311 -5.71 -5.21 -11.76
C ARG A 311 -5.65 -5.67 -10.29
N GLN A 312 -5.07 -6.84 -10.04
CA GLN A 312 -4.97 -7.47 -8.73
C GLN A 312 -3.54 -7.39 -8.20
N PHE A 313 -3.36 -7.83 -6.95
CA PHE A 313 -2.07 -7.91 -6.29
C PHE A 313 -1.11 -8.81 -7.07
N ARG A 314 0.03 -8.28 -7.53
CA ARG A 314 0.96 -8.99 -8.43
C ARG A 314 2.41 -8.98 -7.97
N GLU A 315 2.77 -8.12 -7.04
CA GLU A 315 4.09 -8.12 -6.42
C GLU A 315 3.95 -8.66 -4.98
N VAL A 316 4.98 -9.32 -4.47
CA VAL A 316 4.99 -9.84 -3.11
C VAL A 316 5.60 -8.80 -2.19
N MET A 317 4.89 -8.41 -1.16
CA MET A 317 5.44 -7.62 -0.06
C MET A 317 6.04 -8.56 0.98
N LEU A 318 7.36 -8.58 1.09
CA LEU A 318 8.04 -9.39 2.11
C LEU A 318 7.83 -8.79 3.51
N PRO A 319 7.91 -9.60 4.58
CA PRO A 319 7.80 -9.09 5.94
C PRO A 319 8.88 -8.06 6.25
N LEU A 320 8.49 -6.95 6.89
CA LEU A 320 9.41 -5.93 7.38
C LEU A 320 9.86 -6.24 8.81
N SER A 321 11.14 -6.05 9.08
CA SER A 321 11.69 -5.99 10.45
C SER A 321 12.92 -5.09 10.45
N VAL A 322 12.72 -3.84 10.80
CA VAL A 322 13.76 -2.80 10.87
C VAL A 322 14.15 -2.61 12.34
N PRO A 323 15.44 -2.67 12.70
CA PRO A 323 15.87 -2.41 14.07
C PRO A 323 15.46 -1.01 14.53
N ALA A 324 14.94 -0.92 15.76
CA ALA A 324 14.57 0.38 16.33
C ALA A 324 15.79 1.32 16.47
N THR A 325 17.01 0.79 16.43
CA THR A 325 18.27 1.54 16.48
C THR A 325 18.68 2.17 15.15
N GLU A 326 17.98 1.86 14.06
CA GLU A 326 18.27 2.49 12.78
C GLU A 326 18.22 4.03 12.86
N PRO A 327 19.16 4.74 12.24
CA PRO A 327 19.26 6.18 12.33
C PRO A 327 17.96 6.91 11.95
N ILE A 328 17.27 6.45 10.89
CA ILE A 328 15.99 7.05 10.47
C ILE A 328 14.92 6.93 11.55
N VAL A 329 14.84 5.79 12.23
CA VAL A 329 13.87 5.54 13.30
C VAL A 329 14.13 6.45 14.48
N GLN A 330 15.40 6.61 14.88
CA GLN A 330 15.80 7.45 16.00
C GLN A 330 15.58 8.96 15.73
N MET A 331 15.96 9.44 14.53
CA MET A 331 15.71 10.81 14.12
C MET A 331 14.21 11.13 14.04
N LEU A 332 13.44 10.25 13.45
CA LEU A 332 11.99 10.39 13.36
C LEU A 332 11.35 10.41 14.75
N LYS A 333 11.74 9.49 15.66
CA LYS A 333 11.27 9.45 17.05
C LYS A 333 11.55 10.76 17.80
N ALA A 334 12.75 11.31 17.64
CA ALA A 334 13.11 12.58 18.26
C ALA A 334 12.24 13.74 17.73
N ASN A 335 12.03 13.82 16.41
CA ASN A 335 11.20 14.84 15.77
C ASN A 335 9.72 14.73 16.13
N VAL A 336 9.16 13.49 16.14
CA VAL A 336 7.79 13.25 16.60
C VAL A 336 7.64 13.75 18.03
N THR A 337 8.54 13.36 18.93
CA THR A 337 8.47 13.79 20.33
C THR A 337 8.54 15.32 20.48
N ALA A 338 9.42 15.97 19.73
CA ALA A 338 9.59 17.42 19.78
C ALA A 338 8.37 18.19 19.27
N ILE A 339 7.71 17.68 18.22
CA ILE A 339 6.60 18.36 17.55
C ILE A 339 5.26 18.05 18.20
N THR A 340 5.02 16.80 18.61
CA THR A 340 3.74 16.35 19.18
C THR A 340 3.69 16.45 20.72
N GLY A 341 4.85 16.63 21.37
CA GLY A 341 4.98 16.57 22.83
C GLY A 341 4.89 15.16 23.42
N GLN A 342 4.75 14.12 22.60
CA GLN A 342 4.60 12.73 23.02
C GLN A 342 5.59 11.81 22.30
N ALA A 343 6.25 10.93 23.06
CA ALA A 343 7.13 9.93 22.46
C ALA A 343 6.29 8.84 21.78
N PRO A 344 6.53 8.53 20.48
CA PRO A 344 5.81 7.49 19.79
C PRO A 344 6.27 6.09 20.27
N THR A 345 5.37 5.10 20.18
CA THR A 345 5.79 3.69 20.24
C THR A 345 6.54 3.32 18.98
N VAL A 346 7.50 2.38 19.10
CA VAL A 346 8.32 1.90 17.98
C VAL A 346 8.24 0.38 17.91
N GLY A 347 7.99 -0.17 16.74
CA GLY A 347 7.91 -1.62 16.55
C GLY A 347 6.66 -2.07 15.81
N ALA A 348 6.18 -3.27 16.14
CA ALA A 348 4.90 -3.77 15.67
C ALA A 348 3.73 -3.14 16.47
N VAL A 349 2.66 -2.79 15.79
CA VAL A 349 1.44 -2.22 16.39
C VAL A 349 0.20 -2.86 15.76
N SER A 350 -0.58 -3.58 16.57
CA SER A 350 -1.87 -4.13 16.11
C SER A 350 -2.92 -3.02 16.00
N PRO A 351 -3.79 -3.02 14.98
CA PRO A 351 -3.84 -3.96 13.86
C PRO A 351 -2.91 -3.60 12.68
N TYR A 352 -2.26 -2.44 12.69
CA TYR A 352 -1.54 -1.84 11.57
C TYR A 352 -0.43 -2.73 10.99
N SER A 353 0.31 -3.43 11.86
CA SER A 353 1.41 -4.32 11.43
C SER A 353 0.95 -5.62 10.76
N TYR A 354 -0.37 -5.86 10.66
CA TYR A 354 -0.92 -6.97 9.88
C TYR A 354 -1.23 -6.60 8.42
N ALA A 355 -0.93 -5.37 8.02
CA ALA A 355 -0.92 -4.92 6.63
C ALA A 355 0.52 -4.88 6.10
N GLY A 356 0.75 -5.32 4.85
CA GLY A 356 1.98 -5.04 4.12
C GLY A 356 1.88 -3.67 3.45
N ASN A 357 3.03 -3.14 3.01
CA ASN A 357 3.12 -1.86 2.30
C ASN A 357 4.48 -1.71 1.59
N ASP A 358 4.70 -0.58 0.95
CA ASP A 358 5.87 -0.26 0.14
C ASP A 358 7.22 -0.34 0.88
N THR A 359 7.25 -0.26 2.21
CA THR A 359 8.50 -0.42 2.97
C THR A 359 9.14 -1.80 2.78
N SER A 360 8.35 -2.83 2.43
CA SER A 360 8.86 -4.16 2.06
C SER A 360 9.89 -4.07 0.94
N HIS A 361 9.57 -3.33 -0.12
CA HIS A 361 10.43 -3.19 -1.29
C HIS A 361 11.63 -2.30 -1.02
N LEU A 362 11.42 -1.21 -0.26
CA LEU A 362 12.49 -0.29 0.14
C LEU A 362 13.53 -1.02 0.99
N TRP A 363 13.10 -1.75 2.02
CA TRP A 363 13.96 -2.53 2.88
C TRP A 363 14.71 -3.62 2.13
N THR A 364 14.02 -4.36 1.26
CA THR A 364 14.62 -5.39 0.40
C THR A 364 15.67 -4.80 -0.55
N ALA A 365 15.49 -3.55 -0.99
CA ALA A 365 16.46 -2.82 -1.82
C ALA A 365 17.63 -2.23 -1.01
N GLY A 366 17.71 -2.50 0.30
CA GLY A 366 18.77 -2.00 1.20
C GLY A 366 18.59 -0.56 1.64
N ILE A 367 17.37 -0.01 1.57
CA ILE A 367 17.03 1.34 2.02
C ILE A 367 16.39 1.25 3.42
N PRO A 368 17.08 1.64 4.50
CA PRO A 368 16.50 1.71 5.84
C PRO A 368 15.26 2.59 5.87
N CYS A 369 14.14 2.05 6.35
CA CYS A 369 12.86 2.74 6.26
C CYS A 369 11.96 2.45 7.47
N CYS A 370 10.94 3.27 7.66
CA CYS A 370 9.89 3.05 8.64
C CYS A 370 8.59 3.74 8.20
N LEU A 371 7.50 3.42 8.90
CA LEU A 371 6.19 3.98 8.62
C LEU A 371 5.81 4.99 9.69
N TYR A 372 5.28 6.12 9.24
CA TYR A 372 4.74 7.16 10.11
C TYR A 372 3.84 8.09 9.31
N GLY A 373 2.56 8.21 9.68
CA GLY A 373 1.64 9.06 8.95
C GLY A 373 0.38 9.41 9.76
N PRO A 374 -0.48 10.29 9.22
CA PRO A 374 -1.66 10.77 9.92
C PRO A 374 -2.73 9.68 9.97
N ALA A 375 -3.43 9.55 11.08
CA ALA A 375 -4.55 8.64 11.20
C ALA A 375 -5.90 9.37 11.20
N GLY A 376 -6.91 8.57 11.02
CA GLY A 376 -8.31 8.96 11.08
C GLY A 376 -9.18 7.79 11.49
N GLY A 377 -10.33 7.65 10.85
CA GLY A 377 -11.27 6.58 11.17
C GLY A 377 -12.47 6.57 10.24
N TYR A 378 -13.51 5.95 10.75
CA TYR A 378 -14.82 5.82 10.13
C TYR A 378 -15.86 6.47 11.01
N ASP A 379 -16.93 6.97 10.44
CA ASP A 379 -18.12 7.32 11.20
C ASP A 379 -18.89 6.05 11.59
N GLU A 380 -19.44 6.03 12.80
CA GLU A 380 -20.25 4.89 13.27
C GLU A 380 -21.46 4.67 12.36
N GLY A 381 -21.63 3.44 11.88
CA GLY A 381 -22.73 3.05 10.99
C GLY A 381 -22.62 3.55 9.55
N ARG A 382 -21.47 4.14 9.15
CA ARG A 382 -21.19 4.62 7.80
C ARG A 382 -19.85 4.09 7.29
N SER A 383 -19.61 4.25 5.99
CA SER A 383 -18.34 3.89 5.37
C SER A 383 -17.47 5.10 5.01
N ASP A 384 -17.93 6.31 5.31
CA ASP A 384 -17.17 7.55 5.08
C ASP A 384 -15.90 7.53 5.92
N ARG A 385 -14.76 7.74 5.27
CA ARG A 385 -13.45 7.76 5.91
C ARG A 385 -12.99 9.20 6.10
N TRP A 386 -12.33 9.46 7.21
CA TRP A 386 -11.75 10.76 7.54
C TRP A 386 -10.34 10.63 8.08
N THR A 387 -9.58 11.73 8.01
CA THR A 387 -8.25 11.86 8.61
C THR A 387 -8.21 13.12 9.46
N SER A 388 -7.47 13.09 10.58
CA SER A 388 -7.28 14.26 11.46
C SER A 388 -6.43 15.31 10.75
N ILE A 389 -6.96 16.54 10.66
CA ILE A 389 -6.25 17.70 10.10
C ILE A 389 -5.01 18.02 10.93
N GLU A 390 -5.14 18.00 12.26
CA GLU A 390 -4.01 18.23 13.16
C GLU A 390 -2.87 17.24 12.90
N GLN A 391 -3.21 15.96 12.67
CA GLN A 391 -2.20 14.94 12.37
C GLN A 391 -1.58 15.11 10.98
N ILE A 392 -2.35 15.50 9.95
CA ILE A 392 -1.79 15.80 8.62
C ILE A 392 -0.73 16.90 8.72
N VAL A 393 -1.06 18.00 9.40
CA VAL A 393 -0.15 19.13 9.59
C VAL A 393 1.04 18.75 10.45
N ALA A 394 0.83 18.00 11.55
CA ALA A 394 1.92 17.52 12.39
C ALA A 394 2.89 16.62 11.61
N CYS A 395 2.38 15.73 10.76
CA CYS A 395 3.21 14.90 9.87
C CYS A 395 4.03 15.73 8.90
N ALA A 396 3.47 16.78 8.28
CA ALA A 396 4.22 17.68 7.40
C ALA A 396 5.40 18.34 8.14
N ARG A 397 5.18 18.78 9.38
CA ARG A 397 6.23 19.32 10.24
C ARG A 397 7.30 18.30 10.60
N VAL A 398 6.89 17.08 10.97
CA VAL A 398 7.79 15.96 11.31
C VAL A 398 8.65 15.59 10.10
N PHE A 399 8.07 15.51 8.91
CA PHE A 399 8.81 15.21 7.68
C PHE A 399 9.81 16.32 7.35
N GLY A 400 9.38 17.58 7.42
CA GLY A 400 10.27 18.73 7.24
C GLY A 400 11.45 18.76 8.24
N ALA A 401 11.18 18.51 9.52
CA ALA A 401 12.22 18.40 10.55
C ALA A 401 13.18 17.23 10.28
N THR A 402 12.66 16.10 9.80
CA THR A 402 13.48 14.92 9.49
C THR A 402 14.32 15.13 8.24
N ILE A 403 13.81 15.88 7.24
CA ILE A 403 14.61 16.33 6.09
C ILE A 403 15.80 17.19 6.57
N ALA A 404 15.59 18.11 7.53
CA ALA A 404 16.66 18.91 8.08
C ALA A 404 17.75 18.06 8.76
N ASP A 405 17.37 17.00 9.47
CA ASP A 405 18.31 16.13 10.20
C ASP A 405 19.07 15.17 9.27
N VAL A 406 18.46 14.74 8.19
CA VAL A 406 19.07 13.79 7.25
C VAL A 406 19.86 14.51 6.17
N CYS A 407 19.28 15.56 5.59
CA CYS A 407 19.77 16.21 4.38
C CYS A 407 20.43 17.58 4.64
N GLY A 408 20.36 18.12 5.86
CA GLY A 408 20.85 19.46 6.24
C GLY A 408 22.34 19.59 6.46
#